data_892e11e2331af61e86fb7cabf770d93e
#
_entry.id   892e11e2331af61e86fb7cabf770d93e
#
_cell.length_a   1.000
_cell.length_b   1.000
_cell.length_c   1.000
_cell.angle_alpha   90.00
_cell.angle_beta   90.00
_cell.angle_gamma   90.00
#
_symmetry.space_group_name_H-M   'P 1'
#
loop_
_entity.id
_entity.type
_entity.pdbx_description
1 polymer ?
#
loop_
_entity_poly.entity_id
_entity_poly.type
_entity_poly.pdbx_seq_one_letter_code
_entity_poly.pdbx_strand_id
1 'polypeptide(L)'
;MNLDFSNDQKFLQEEARKFLEKENSINRNRGVLDSGHNTDTELWNKIVDLGWTGIRIPEEYGGLGLTHLELCVIAEELGRFLAPVPFSSSVYLFTEAIIKYASEEIKQDILPKLISGEVIGTLAVTEEFCAPTAANIKTEVSNNLISGKKIAVPDAGIATHSIVVTKSDAGISLQLINHSLDEVVVTHQENIDESRGHFSITLDKAPCTLVGDASNGWDLFESLMDQAAVLFSFEQLGG
;
A
#
# COMPACT_ATOMS: atom_id res chain seq x y z
N MET A 1 18.73 27.46 -8.72
CA MET A 1 18.39 26.06 -8.45
C MET A 1 17.37 25.68 -9.51
N ASN A 2 17.64 24.65 -10.32
CA ASN A 2 16.65 24.16 -11.28
C ASN A 2 15.69 23.23 -10.50
N LEU A 3 14.40 23.56 -10.50
CA LEU A 3 13.33 22.79 -9.83
C LEU A 3 12.59 21.86 -10.82
N ASP A 4 13.02 21.81 -12.08
CA ASP A 4 12.42 20.97 -13.11
C ASP A 4 12.94 19.52 -13.00
N PHE A 5 12.15 18.57 -13.46
CA PHE A 5 12.55 17.18 -13.58
C PHE A 5 13.77 17.01 -14.49
N SER A 6 14.61 16.03 -14.18
CA SER A 6 15.73 15.63 -15.03
C SER A 6 15.23 15.06 -16.38
N ASN A 7 16.14 14.93 -17.35
CA ASN A 7 15.77 14.33 -18.63
C ASN A 7 15.31 12.86 -18.47
N ASP A 8 15.92 12.12 -17.56
CA ASP A 8 15.54 10.72 -17.29
C ASP A 8 14.16 10.63 -16.63
N GLN A 9 13.84 11.55 -15.70
CA GLN A 9 12.52 11.64 -15.08
C GLN A 9 11.44 12.03 -16.09
N LYS A 10 11.73 12.96 -17.00
CA LYS A 10 10.82 13.32 -18.10
C LYS A 10 10.60 12.15 -19.07
N PHE A 11 11.67 11.43 -19.38
CA PHE A 11 11.56 10.23 -20.21
C PHE A 11 10.70 9.15 -19.52
N LEU A 12 10.91 8.91 -18.23
CA LEU A 12 10.08 8.01 -17.44
C LEU A 12 8.60 8.43 -17.46
N GLN A 13 8.31 9.73 -17.32
CA GLN A 13 6.96 10.27 -17.40
C GLN A 13 6.31 10.01 -18.76
N GLU A 14 7.04 10.27 -19.85
CA GLU A 14 6.54 10.04 -21.19
C GLU A 14 6.23 8.55 -21.46
N GLU A 15 7.11 7.66 -21.03
CA GLU A 15 6.90 6.20 -21.20
C GLU A 15 5.74 5.71 -20.33
N ALA A 16 5.63 6.18 -19.09
CA ALA A 16 4.50 5.85 -18.21
C ALA A 16 3.16 6.32 -18.82
N ARG A 17 3.14 7.55 -19.35
CA ARG A 17 1.96 8.10 -20.04
C ARG A 17 1.56 7.28 -21.26
N LYS A 18 2.50 6.97 -22.15
CA LYS A 18 2.24 6.13 -23.34
C LYS A 18 1.71 4.76 -22.95
N PHE A 19 2.29 4.14 -21.92
CA PHE A 19 1.84 2.84 -21.41
C PHE A 19 0.39 2.92 -20.90
N LEU A 20 0.09 3.86 -20.03
CA LEU A 20 -1.23 3.99 -19.42
C LEU A 20 -2.28 4.45 -20.46
N GLU A 21 -1.94 5.33 -21.39
CA GLU A 21 -2.83 5.73 -22.48
C GLU A 21 -3.27 4.52 -23.33
N LYS A 22 -2.35 3.60 -23.57
CA LYS A 22 -2.62 2.38 -24.33
C LYS A 22 -3.39 1.33 -23.52
N GLU A 23 -3.00 1.10 -22.28
CA GLU A 23 -3.46 -0.05 -21.48
C GLU A 23 -4.62 0.29 -20.55
N ASN A 24 -4.86 1.56 -20.22
CA ASN A 24 -5.84 1.99 -19.25
C ASN A 24 -6.79 3.08 -19.76
N SER A 25 -7.73 2.70 -20.62
CA SER A 25 -8.74 3.62 -21.13
C SER A 25 -9.86 3.85 -20.09
N ILE A 26 -10.54 5.02 -20.19
CA ILE A 26 -11.71 5.32 -19.34
C ILE A 26 -12.83 4.27 -19.46
N ASN A 27 -13.01 3.65 -20.63
CA ASN A 27 -13.98 2.59 -20.81
C ASN A 27 -13.57 1.30 -20.07
N ARG A 28 -12.27 1.02 -19.99
CA ARG A 28 -11.74 -0.08 -19.19
C ARG A 28 -11.99 0.16 -17.70
N ASN A 29 -11.73 1.38 -17.20
CA ASN A 29 -12.02 1.75 -15.82
C ASN A 29 -13.50 1.60 -15.47
N ARG A 30 -14.41 2.04 -16.36
CA ARG A 30 -15.86 1.83 -16.20
C ARG A 30 -16.21 0.35 -16.16
N GLY A 31 -15.61 -0.47 -17.02
CA GLY A 31 -15.81 -1.92 -16.99
C GLY A 31 -15.39 -2.58 -15.68
N VAL A 32 -14.32 -2.08 -15.03
CA VAL A 32 -13.90 -2.53 -13.68
C VAL A 32 -14.97 -2.17 -12.64
N LEU A 33 -15.48 -0.93 -12.65
CA LEU A 33 -16.56 -0.50 -11.76
C LEU A 33 -17.83 -1.32 -11.97
N ASP A 34 -18.30 -1.45 -13.21
CA ASP A 34 -19.53 -2.17 -13.57
C ASP A 34 -19.47 -3.67 -13.21
N SER A 35 -18.27 -4.25 -13.16
CA SER A 35 -18.07 -5.66 -12.77
C SER A 35 -18.13 -5.91 -11.27
N GLY A 36 -18.15 -4.84 -10.44
CA GLY A 36 -18.03 -4.93 -8.99
C GLY A 36 -16.62 -5.32 -8.52
N HIS A 37 -15.65 -5.43 -9.44
CA HIS A 37 -14.25 -5.56 -9.11
C HIS A 37 -13.64 -4.17 -8.93
N ASN A 38 -13.03 -3.91 -7.78
CA ASN A 38 -12.44 -2.60 -7.48
C ASN A 38 -10.98 -2.49 -7.96
N THR A 39 -10.50 -3.47 -8.73
CA THR A 39 -9.11 -3.55 -9.18
C THR A 39 -9.01 -4.19 -10.55
N ASP A 40 -8.18 -3.61 -11.41
CA ASP A 40 -7.77 -4.18 -12.70
C ASP A 40 -6.51 -5.05 -12.51
N THR A 41 -6.73 -6.35 -12.32
CA THR A 41 -5.63 -7.32 -12.11
C THR A 41 -4.73 -7.46 -13.34
N GLU A 42 -5.27 -7.33 -14.56
CA GLU A 42 -4.45 -7.41 -15.77
C GLU A 42 -3.52 -6.20 -15.89
N LEU A 43 -4.04 -4.99 -15.62
CA LEU A 43 -3.23 -3.77 -15.59
C LEU A 43 -2.17 -3.86 -14.49
N TRP A 44 -2.55 -4.37 -13.30
CA TRP A 44 -1.61 -4.58 -12.21
C TRP A 44 -0.45 -5.49 -12.61
N ASN A 45 -0.73 -6.63 -13.24
CA ASN A 45 0.32 -7.55 -13.70
C ASN A 45 1.27 -6.88 -14.70
N LYS A 46 0.74 -6.07 -15.64
CA LYS A 46 1.58 -5.29 -16.57
C LYS A 46 2.46 -4.26 -15.85
N ILE A 47 1.95 -3.63 -14.79
CA ILE A 47 2.72 -2.70 -13.94
C ILE A 47 3.85 -3.44 -13.20
N VAL A 48 3.58 -4.65 -12.70
CA VAL A 48 4.58 -5.54 -12.11
C VAL A 48 5.67 -5.88 -13.14
N ASP A 49 5.28 -6.29 -14.35
CA ASP A 49 6.21 -6.65 -15.44
C ASP A 49 7.11 -5.47 -15.86
N LEU A 50 6.63 -4.23 -15.72
CA LEU A 50 7.41 -3.01 -15.93
C LEU A 50 8.36 -2.68 -14.76
N GLY A 51 8.28 -3.42 -13.65
CA GLY A 51 9.10 -3.21 -12.46
C GLY A 51 8.69 -2.00 -11.61
N TRP A 52 7.51 -1.42 -11.82
CA TRP A 52 7.09 -0.24 -11.06
C TRP A 52 6.86 -0.53 -9.57
N THR A 53 6.52 -1.76 -9.22
CA THR A 53 6.42 -2.22 -7.83
C THR A 53 7.76 -2.21 -7.10
N GLY A 54 8.86 -2.36 -7.85
CA GLY A 54 10.23 -2.39 -7.32
C GLY A 54 10.98 -1.05 -7.38
N ILE A 55 10.35 0.03 -7.84
CA ILE A 55 11.02 1.34 -8.06
C ILE A 55 11.82 1.78 -6.83
N ARG A 56 11.23 1.73 -5.65
CA ARG A 56 11.83 2.17 -4.40
C ARG A 56 12.65 1.12 -3.68
N ILE A 57 12.42 -0.15 -3.99
CA ILE A 57 13.10 -1.26 -3.33
C ILE A 57 14.59 -1.21 -3.67
N PRO A 58 15.50 -1.28 -2.66
CA PRO A 58 16.94 -1.28 -2.90
C PRO A 58 17.41 -2.41 -3.82
N GLU A 59 18.49 -2.16 -4.58
CA GLU A 59 19.05 -3.13 -5.52
C GLU A 59 19.48 -4.46 -4.84
N GLU A 60 19.89 -4.40 -3.58
CA GLU A 60 20.27 -5.59 -2.78
C GLU A 60 19.10 -6.58 -2.58
N TYR A 61 17.85 -6.12 -2.70
CA TYR A 61 16.65 -6.96 -2.67
C TYR A 61 16.06 -7.19 -4.07
N GLY A 62 16.78 -6.78 -5.13
CA GLY A 62 16.34 -6.96 -6.51
C GLY A 62 15.51 -5.82 -7.09
N GLY A 63 15.34 -4.71 -6.37
CA GLY A 63 14.63 -3.53 -6.84
C GLY A 63 15.46 -2.60 -7.71
N LEU A 64 14.91 -1.44 -8.06
CA LEU A 64 15.57 -0.44 -8.91
C LEU A 64 16.34 0.61 -8.09
N GLY A 65 16.15 0.71 -6.78
CA GLY A 65 16.84 1.65 -5.89
C GLY A 65 16.63 3.12 -6.25
N LEU A 66 15.57 3.46 -6.98
CA LEU A 66 15.28 4.84 -7.40
C LEU A 66 14.73 5.67 -6.24
N THR A 67 14.57 6.98 -6.45
CA THR A 67 14.15 7.91 -5.42
C THR A 67 12.63 8.12 -5.40
N HIS A 68 12.14 8.89 -4.42
CA HIS A 68 10.74 9.30 -4.39
C HIS A 68 10.34 10.22 -5.55
N LEU A 69 11.30 10.89 -6.22
CA LEU A 69 10.99 11.74 -7.37
C LEU A 69 10.51 10.91 -8.56
N GLU A 70 11.15 9.77 -8.83
CA GLU A 70 10.70 8.85 -9.88
C GLU A 70 9.32 8.25 -9.54
N LEU A 71 9.09 7.96 -8.25
CA LEU A 71 7.79 7.49 -7.81
C LEU A 71 6.70 8.57 -7.95
N CYS A 72 7.02 9.85 -7.68
CA CYS A 72 6.10 10.98 -7.92
C CYS A 72 5.68 11.09 -9.39
N VAL A 73 6.63 10.88 -10.31
CA VAL A 73 6.37 10.89 -11.75
C VAL A 73 5.35 9.81 -12.14
N ILE A 74 5.53 8.60 -11.61
CA ILE A 74 4.58 7.49 -11.85
C ILE A 74 3.23 7.78 -11.20
N ALA A 75 3.22 8.32 -9.97
CA ALA A 75 1.99 8.66 -9.25
C ALA A 75 1.13 9.66 -10.04
N GLU A 76 1.74 10.70 -10.62
CA GLU A 76 1.03 11.68 -11.46
C GLU A 76 0.33 11.00 -12.65
N GLU A 77 1.02 10.10 -13.34
CA GLU A 77 0.43 9.44 -14.51
C GLU A 77 -0.64 8.40 -14.10
N LEU A 78 -0.46 7.68 -12.99
CA LEU A 78 -1.52 6.80 -12.45
C LEU A 78 -2.80 7.59 -12.11
N GLY A 79 -2.66 8.76 -11.51
CA GLY A 79 -3.77 9.68 -11.25
C GLY A 79 -4.42 10.17 -12.54
N ARG A 80 -3.63 10.62 -13.51
CA ARG A 80 -4.11 11.11 -14.81
C ARG A 80 -5.04 10.13 -15.53
N PHE A 81 -4.73 8.85 -15.42
CA PHE A 81 -5.51 7.80 -16.05
C PHE A 81 -6.48 7.09 -15.09
N LEU A 82 -6.60 7.56 -13.84
CA LEU A 82 -7.46 6.96 -12.81
C LEU A 82 -7.28 5.44 -12.73
N ALA A 83 -6.02 4.99 -12.70
CA ALA A 83 -5.68 3.58 -12.78
C ALA A 83 -6.21 2.80 -11.57
N PRO A 84 -7.16 1.84 -11.74
CA PRO A 84 -7.77 1.10 -10.65
C PRO A 84 -6.87 -0.06 -10.21
N VAL A 85 -5.74 0.28 -9.59
CA VAL A 85 -4.71 -0.68 -9.13
C VAL A 85 -4.30 -0.37 -7.69
N PRO A 86 -3.83 -1.38 -6.91
CA PRO A 86 -3.47 -1.22 -5.50
C PRO A 86 -2.11 -0.52 -5.31
N PHE A 87 -1.76 0.42 -6.18
CA PHE A 87 -0.41 1.00 -6.20
C PHE A 87 -0.15 1.83 -4.94
N SER A 88 -1.10 2.66 -4.52
CA SER A 88 -0.92 3.50 -3.34
C SER A 88 -0.87 2.68 -2.05
N SER A 89 -1.73 1.69 -1.88
CA SER A 89 -1.71 0.82 -0.69
C SER A 89 -0.45 -0.04 -0.63
N SER A 90 -0.05 -0.63 -1.77
CA SER A 90 1.08 -1.55 -1.81
C SER A 90 2.43 -0.83 -1.91
N VAL A 91 2.58 0.17 -2.80
CA VAL A 91 3.88 0.81 -3.05
C VAL A 91 4.11 2.01 -2.15
N TYR A 92 3.14 2.95 -2.00
CA TYR A 92 3.37 4.15 -1.19
C TYR A 92 3.39 3.87 0.31
N LEU A 93 2.60 2.91 0.77
CA LEU A 93 2.40 2.63 2.19
C LEU A 93 3.13 1.36 2.62
N PHE A 94 2.69 0.20 2.15
CA PHE A 94 3.20 -1.07 2.64
C PHE A 94 4.69 -1.27 2.32
N THR A 95 5.10 -1.09 1.07
CA THR A 95 6.51 -1.26 0.65
C THR A 95 7.44 -0.30 1.38
N GLU A 96 7.06 0.99 1.49
CA GLU A 96 7.87 1.98 2.21
C GLU A 96 7.97 1.66 3.71
N ALA A 97 6.91 1.14 4.33
CA ALA A 97 6.97 0.71 5.73
C ALA A 97 7.93 -0.48 5.92
N ILE A 98 7.90 -1.47 5.00
CA ILE A 98 8.83 -2.59 5.03
C ILE A 98 10.28 -2.11 4.83
N ILE A 99 10.55 -1.27 3.84
CA ILE A 99 11.91 -0.73 3.58
C ILE A 99 12.45 0.00 4.80
N LYS A 100 11.63 0.84 5.44
CA LYS A 100 12.10 1.71 6.52
C LYS A 100 12.21 1.00 7.87
N TYR A 101 11.23 0.17 8.20
CA TYR A 101 11.00 -0.24 9.58
C TYR A 101 11.14 -1.74 9.83
N ALA A 102 11.04 -2.59 8.80
CA ALA A 102 11.11 -4.03 8.99
C ALA A 102 12.51 -4.51 9.35
N SER A 103 12.59 -5.63 10.04
CA SER A 103 13.85 -6.35 10.27
C SER A 103 14.44 -6.84 8.95
N GLU A 104 15.74 -7.12 8.95
CA GLU A 104 16.42 -7.62 7.75
C GLU A 104 15.81 -8.93 7.24
N GLU A 105 15.40 -9.82 8.15
CA GLU A 105 14.73 -11.08 7.83
C GLU A 105 13.42 -10.84 7.06
N ILE A 106 12.58 -9.90 7.52
CA ILE A 106 11.33 -9.54 6.84
C ILE A 106 11.60 -8.91 5.47
N LYS A 107 12.62 -8.03 5.36
CA LYS A 107 13.00 -7.39 4.10
C LYS A 107 13.41 -8.42 3.07
N GLN A 108 14.28 -9.36 3.44
CA GLN A 108 14.75 -10.43 2.54
C GLN A 108 13.62 -11.37 2.09
N ASP A 109 12.61 -11.57 2.91
CA ASP A 109 11.46 -12.40 2.55
C ASP A 109 10.42 -11.64 1.70
N ILE A 110 10.06 -10.42 2.09
CA ILE A 110 8.91 -9.70 1.55
C ILE A 110 9.25 -8.83 0.32
N LEU A 111 10.39 -8.12 0.31
CA LEU A 111 10.70 -7.19 -0.76
C LEU A 111 10.82 -7.84 -2.15
N PRO A 112 11.47 -9.01 -2.33
CA PRO A 112 11.48 -9.69 -3.62
C PRO A 112 10.09 -10.12 -4.10
N LYS A 113 9.21 -10.50 -3.18
CA LYS A 113 7.83 -10.89 -3.48
C LYS A 113 6.94 -9.71 -3.85
N LEU A 114 7.21 -8.51 -3.32
CA LEU A 114 6.57 -7.27 -3.76
C LEU A 114 6.98 -6.90 -5.19
N ILE A 115 8.24 -7.08 -5.54
CA ILE A 115 8.74 -6.85 -6.92
C ILE A 115 8.03 -7.78 -7.90
N SER A 116 7.92 -9.07 -7.58
CA SER A 116 7.28 -10.07 -8.44
C SER A 116 5.74 -10.00 -8.46
N GLY A 117 5.13 -9.17 -7.60
CA GLY A 117 3.66 -9.11 -7.44
C GLY A 117 3.05 -10.30 -6.69
N GLU A 118 3.85 -11.24 -6.17
CA GLU A 118 3.39 -12.33 -5.30
C GLU A 118 2.80 -11.79 -3.99
N VAL A 119 3.41 -10.72 -3.45
CA VAL A 119 2.89 -9.98 -2.32
C VAL A 119 2.27 -8.67 -2.80
N ILE A 120 1.02 -8.45 -2.41
CA ILE A 120 0.33 -7.17 -2.48
C ILE A 120 0.05 -6.76 -1.04
N GLY A 121 0.51 -5.57 -0.65
CA GLY A 121 0.39 -5.10 0.71
C GLY A 121 -0.67 -4.02 0.89
N THR A 122 -1.16 -3.87 2.13
CA THR A 122 -2.00 -2.74 2.53
C THR A 122 -1.71 -2.31 3.96
N LEU A 123 -2.30 -1.17 4.38
CA LEU A 123 -2.15 -0.61 5.72
C LEU A 123 -3.52 -0.52 6.40
N ALA A 124 -3.66 -1.12 7.58
CA ALA A 124 -4.89 -1.20 8.34
C ALA A 124 -4.78 -0.40 9.65
N VAL A 125 -5.47 0.74 9.73
CA VAL A 125 -5.38 1.69 10.85
C VAL A 125 -6.74 1.92 11.50
N THR A 126 -7.76 2.27 10.73
CA THR A 126 -9.06 2.77 11.17
C THR A 126 -9.89 1.66 11.83
N GLU A 127 -10.56 1.97 12.93
CA GLU A 127 -11.41 1.04 13.67
C GLU A 127 -12.84 1.55 13.87
N GLU A 128 -13.02 2.86 13.86
CA GLU A 128 -14.30 3.53 14.07
C GLU A 128 -14.52 4.58 12.97
N PHE A 129 -15.76 5.07 12.83
CA PHE A 129 -16.10 6.12 11.86
C PHE A 129 -15.62 7.51 12.30
N CYS A 130 -14.34 7.60 12.68
CA CYS A 130 -13.66 8.84 13.03
C CYS A 130 -12.20 8.78 12.56
N ALA A 131 -11.52 9.92 12.56
CA ALA A 131 -10.08 9.96 12.28
C ALA A 131 -9.31 9.11 13.31
N PRO A 132 -8.42 8.21 12.88
CA PRO A 132 -7.64 7.40 13.81
C PRO A 132 -6.68 8.28 14.61
N THR A 133 -6.52 7.96 15.89
CA THR A 133 -5.52 8.55 16.79
C THR A 133 -4.90 7.44 17.63
N ALA A 134 -3.70 7.64 18.14
CA ALA A 134 -3.05 6.66 19.02
C ALA A 134 -3.96 6.25 20.20
N ALA A 135 -4.76 7.20 20.72
CA ALA A 135 -5.62 6.98 21.88
C ALA A 135 -6.86 6.11 21.57
N ASN A 136 -7.31 6.07 20.31
CA ASN A 136 -8.53 5.32 19.95
C ASN A 136 -8.23 3.96 19.26
N ILE A 137 -6.96 3.54 19.18
CA ILE A 137 -6.60 2.19 18.74
C ILE A 137 -6.98 1.18 19.82
N LYS A 138 -7.80 0.19 19.43
CA LYS A 138 -8.35 -0.88 20.28
C LYS A 138 -7.87 -2.28 19.90
N THR A 139 -7.43 -2.48 18.64
CA THR A 139 -6.85 -3.75 18.18
C THR A 139 -5.62 -4.05 18.98
N GLU A 140 -5.63 -5.17 19.69
CA GLU A 140 -4.59 -5.54 20.66
C GLU A 140 -3.62 -6.58 20.11
N VAL A 141 -2.36 -6.48 20.49
CA VAL A 141 -1.34 -7.50 20.27
C VAL A 141 -0.77 -7.98 21.60
N SER A 142 -0.74 -9.30 21.78
CA SER A 142 -0.13 -9.95 22.93
C SER A 142 0.48 -11.28 22.50
N ASN A 143 1.71 -11.58 22.92
CA ASN A 143 2.41 -12.82 22.57
C ASN A 143 2.45 -13.11 21.06
N ASN A 144 2.67 -12.08 20.24
CA ASN A 144 2.66 -12.14 18.77
C ASN A 144 1.33 -12.62 18.14
N LEU A 145 0.23 -12.43 18.85
CA LEU A 145 -1.12 -12.68 18.39
C LEU A 145 -1.93 -11.38 18.40
N ILE A 146 -2.62 -11.09 17.30
CA ILE A 146 -3.48 -9.91 17.18
C ILE A 146 -4.94 -10.30 17.31
N SER A 147 -5.71 -9.50 18.05
CA SER A 147 -7.16 -9.58 18.10
C SER A 147 -7.79 -8.19 17.93
N GLY A 148 -8.82 -8.08 17.10
CA GLY A 148 -9.55 -6.84 16.86
C GLY A 148 -10.14 -6.75 15.47
N LYS A 149 -10.56 -5.55 15.11
CA LYS A 149 -11.16 -5.28 13.80
C LYS A 149 -10.69 -3.94 13.24
N LYS A 150 -10.29 -3.94 11.99
CA LYS A 150 -10.03 -2.74 11.20
C LYS A 150 -11.12 -2.55 10.17
N ILE A 151 -11.44 -1.30 9.84
CA ILE A 151 -12.42 -0.91 8.82
C ILE A 151 -11.80 0.05 7.82
N ALA A 152 -12.46 0.25 6.69
CA ALA A 152 -12.03 1.15 5.62
C ALA A 152 -10.58 0.87 5.17
N VAL A 153 -10.17 -0.41 5.15
CA VAL A 153 -8.84 -0.82 4.71
C VAL A 153 -8.84 -0.87 3.18
N PRO A 154 -8.05 -0.03 2.49
CA PRO A 154 -8.03 0.00 1.04
C PRO A 154 -7.40 -1.28 0.48
N ASP A 155 -7.94 -1.77 -0.62
CA ASP A 155 -7.42 -2.90 -1.42
C ASP A 155 -7.21 -4.22 -0.65
N ALA A 156 -7.74 -4.37 0.59
CA ALA A 156 -7.50 -5.57 1.39
C ALA A 156 -8.09 -6.84 0.78
N GLY A 157 -9.07 -6.73 -0.13
CA GLY A 157 -9.66 -7.88 -0.82
C GLY A 157 -8.72 -8.58 -1.80
N ILE A 158 -7.68 -7.88 -2.27
CA ILE A 158 -6.65 -8.43 -3.15
C ILE A 158 -5.28 -8.45 -2.48
N ALA A 159 -5.13 -7.78 -1.34
CA ALA A 159 -3.89 -7.81 -0.58
C ALA A 159 -3.66 -9.20 0.02
N THR A 160 -2.41 -9.62 0.01
CA THR A 160 -1.95 -10.86 0.63
C THR A 160 -1.43 -10.62 2.04
N HIS A 161 -1.01 -9.39 2.34
CA HIS A 161 -0.45 -8.98 3.62
C HIS A 161 -0.96 -7.60 4.03
N SER A 162 -1.03 -7.36 5.34
CA SER A 162 -1.29 -6.03 5.89
C SER A 162 -0.28 -5.66 6.98
N ILE A 163 0.06 -4.37 7.02
CA ILE A 163 0.59 -3.77 8.24
C ILE A 163 -0.58 -3.24 9.04
N VAL A 164 -0.72 -3.71 10.28
CA VAL A 164 -1.81 -3.38 11.18
C VAL A 164 -1.28 -2.52 12.34
N VAL A 165 -1.90 -1.36 12.56
CA VAL A 165 -1.61 -0.53 13.75
C VAL A 165 -2.32 -1.14 14.94
N THR A 166 -1.56 -1.50 15.98
CA THR A 166 -2.05 -2.22 17.17
C THR A 166 -1.62 -1.55 18.45
N LYS A 167 -2.24 -1.94 19.54
CA LYS A 167 -1.93 -1.52 20.91
C LYS A 167 -1.44 -2.70 21.73
N SER A 168 -0.44 -2.45 22.57
CA SER A 168 0.05 -3.38 23.60
C SER A 168 0.31 -2.61 24.91
N ASP A 169 0.75 -3.31 25.96
CA ASP A 169 1.21 -2.69 27.21
C ASP A 169 2.43 -1.78 27.00
N ALA A 170 3.24 -2.04 25.94
CA ALA A 170 4.40 -1.23 25.60
C ALA A 170 4.03 0.07 24.85
N GLY A 171 2.84 0.13 24.24
CA GLY A 171 2.38 1.26 23.42
C GLY A 171 1.76 0.84 22.10
N ILE A 172 1.76 1.75 21.13
CA ILE A 172 1.30 1.48 19.76
C ILE A 172 2.46 0.85 18.96
N SER A 173 2.14 -0.18 18.19
CA SER A 173 3.09 -0.89 17.32
C SER A 173 2.50 -1.18 15.94
N LEU A 174 3.37 -1.45 14.97
CA LEU A 174 3.02 -1.93 13.64
C LEU A 174 3.26 -3.43 13.57
N GLN A 175 2.27 -4.17 13.08
CA GLN A 175 2.35 -5.63 12.99
C GLN A 175 2.09 -6.09 11.56
N LEU A 176 2.96 -6.93 11.03
CA LEU A 176 2.77 -7.60 9.75
C LEU A 176 1.91 -8.85 9.95
N ILE A 177 0.87 -8.99 9.14
CA ILE A 177 0.01 -10.19 9.08
C ILE A 177 -0.08 -10.72 7.66
N ASN A 178 -0.31 -12.02 7.53
CA ASN A 178 -0.62 -12.70 6.27
C ASN A 178 -2.12 -12.98 6.20
N HIS A 179 -2.77 -12.66 5.08
CA HIS A 179 -4.21 -12.86 4.89
C HIS A 179 -4.59 -14.31 4.62
N SER A 180 -3.64 -15.21 4.35
CA SER A 180 -3.91 -16.63 4.14
C SER A 180 -4.20 -17.41 5.43
N LEU A 181 -4.07 -16.74 6.60
CA LEU A 181 -4.35 -17.35 7.89
C LEU A 181 -5.85 -17.45 8.15
N ASP A 182 -6.31 -18.55 8.73
CA ASP A 182 -7.72 -18.78 9.06
C ASP A 182 -8.27 -17.77 10.10
N GLU A 183 -7.39 -17.19 10.90
CA GLU A 183 -7.68 -16.18 11.92
C GLU A 183 -7.89 -14.77 11.33
N VAL A 184 -7.70 -14.60 10.01
CA VAL A 184 -7.82 -13.33 9.29
C VAL A 184 -9.02 -13.37 8.36
N VAL A 185 -10.06 -12.60 8.65
CA VAL A 185 -11.25 -12.53 7.82
C VAL A 185 -11.37 -11.15 7.18
N VAL A 186 -11.27 -11.11 5.85
CA VAL A 186 -11.44 -9.90 5.05
C VAL A 186 -12.86 -9.85 4.48
N THR A 187 -13.56 -8.74 4.70
CA THR A 187 -14.95 -8.56 4.24
C THR A 187 -15.10 -7.24 3.51
N HIS A 188 -15.67 -7.26 2.32
CA HIS A 188 -15.94 -6.05 1.53
C HIS A 188 -16.87 -5.10 2.28
N GLN A 189 -16.62 -3.79 2.16
CA GLN A 189 -17.46 -2.74 2.69
C GLN A 189 -17.97 -1.85 1.54
N GLU A 190 -19.27 -1.67 1.48
CA GLU A 190 -19.87 -0.69 0.59
C GLU A 190 -19.42 0.72 0.97
N ASN A 191 -19.06 1.52 -0.02
CA ASN A 191 -18.72 2.92 0.17
C ASN A 191 -19.27 3.76 -1.01
N ILE A 192 -19.24 5.09 -0.87
CA ILE A 192 -19.73 6.01 -1.89
C ILE A 192 -18.81 6.05 -3.11
N ASP A 193 -17.50 5.89 -2.90
CA ASP A 193 -16.51 5.82 -3.96
C ASP A 193 -16.23 4.37 -4.32
N GLU A 194 -16.87 3.88 -5.36
CA GLU A 194 -16.70 2.51 -5.86
C GLU A 194 -15.43 2.33 -6.69
N SER A 195 -14.66 3.39 -6.96
CA SER A 195 -13.42 3.31 -7.74
C SER A 195 -12.30 2.56 -7.02
N ARG A 196 -12.39 2.43 -5.69
CA ARG A 196 -11.45 1.68 -4.85
C ARG A 196 -12.19 0.81 -3.84
N GLY A 197 -11.77 -0.44 -3.75
CA GLY A 197 -12.32 -1.37 -2.76
C GLY A 197 -11.87 -1.01 -1.35
N HIS A 198 -12.84 -0.93 -0.45
CA HIS A 198 -12.61 -0.81 0.99
C HIS A 198 -13.12 -2.05 1.70
N PHE A 199 -12.41 -2.47 2.73
CA PHE A 199 -12.69 -3.73 3.41
C PHE A 199 -12.57 -3.57 4.92
N SER A 200 -13.22 -4.47 5.65
CA SER A 200 -12.87 -4.70 7.06
C SER A 200 -11.98 -5.93 7.18
N ILE A 201 -11.06 -5.90 8.14
CA ILE A 201 -10.23 -7.05 8.52
C ILE A 201 -10.56 -7.37 9.96
N THR A 202 -11.10 -8.57 10.20
CA THR A 202 -11.33 -9.11 11.53
C THR A 202 -10.23 -10.10 11.88
N LEU A 203 -9.65 -9.96 13.06
CA LEU A 203 -8.49 -10.70 13.55
C LEU A 203 -8.88 -11.41 14.84
N ASP A 204 -8.75 -12.74 14.85
CA ASP A 204 -9.01 -13.56 16.05
C ASP A 204 -7.74 -14.33 16.45
N LYS A 205 -6.89 -13.70 17.25
CA LYS A 205 -5.58 -14.24 17.65
C LYS A 205 -4.69 -14.60 16.47
N ALA A 206 -4.75 -13.78 15.41
CA ALA A 206 -3.95 -13.97 14.22
C ALA A 206 -2.45 -13.83 14.51
N PRO A 207 -1.61 -14.80 14.12
CA PRO A 207 -0.16 -14.67 14.21
C PRO A 207 0.35 -13.43 13.48
N CYS A 208 1.31 -12.75 14.10
CA CYS A 208 1.87 -11.51 13.56
C CYS A 208 3.37 -11.37 13.84
N THR A 209 4.00 -10.48 13.09
CA THR A 209 5.41 -10.14 13.27
C THR A 209 5.57 -8.63 13.42
N LEU A 210 6.34 -8.20 14.41
CA LEU A 210 6.59 -6.78 14.68
C LEU A 210 7.36 -6.12 13.52
N VAL A 211 6.89 -4.94 13.13
CA VAL A 211 7.57 -4.05 12.17
C VAL A 211 7.97 -2.77 12.91
N GLY A 212 9.26 -2.52 13.01
CA GLY A 212 9.80 -1.38 13.74
C GLY A 212 9.89 -1.63 15.25
N ASP A 213 9.53 -0.62 16.03
CA ASP A 213 9.61 -0.62 17.50
C ASP A 213 8.23 -0.92 18.13
N ALA A 214 8.22 -1.67 19.22
CA ALA A 214 7.00 -2.10 19.90
C ALA A 214 6.25 -0.96 20.64
N SER A 215 6.87 0.20 20.83
CA SER A 215 6.31 1.32 21.58
C SER A 215 6.12 2.60 20.79
N ASN A 216 6.69 2.70 19.58
CA ASN A 216 6.75 3.92 18.78
C ASN A 216 5.99 3.80 17.43
N GLY A 217 5.09 2.83 17.31
CA GLY A 217 4.39 2.55 16.05
C GLY A 217 3.53 3.70 15.54
N TRP A 218 3.03 4.58 16.43
CA TRP A 218 2.25 5.74 16.00
C TRP A 218 3.11 6.77 15.26
N ASP A 219 4.29 7.10 15.78
CA ASP A 219 5.21 8.04 15.13
C ASP A 219 5.74 7.46 13.82
N LEU A 220 5.96 6.14 13.74
CA LEU A 220 6.32 5.46 12.50
C LEU A 220 5.20 5.57 11.46
N PHE A 221 3.95 5.37 11.87
CA PHE A 221 2.77 5.54 11.04
C PHE A 221 2.62 6.98 10.55
N GLU A 222 2.71 7.99 11.43
CA GLU A 222 2.65 9.41 11.04
C GLU A 222 3.75 9.77 10.05
N SER A 223 4.99 9.35 10.29
CA SER A 223 6.11 9.57 9.37
C SER A 223 5.90 8.91 8.00
N LEU A 224 5.25 7.74 7.97
CA LEU A 224 4.88 7.06 6.73
C LEU A 224 3.80 7.84 5.98
N MET A 225 2.78 8.32 6.68
CA MET A 225 1.69 9.11 6.10
C MET A 225 2.16 10.46 5.56
N ASP A 226 3.06 11.14 6.26
CA ASP A 226 3.65 12.40 5.80
C ASP A 226 4.40 12.21 4.48
N GLN A 227 5.16 11.12 4.34
CA GLN A 227 5.83 10.78 3.10
C GLN A 227 4.83 10.42 1.99
N ALA A 228 3.85 9.58 2.30
CA ALA A 228 2.83 9.17 1.34
C ALA A 228 1.96 10.35 0.87
N ALA A 229 1.76 11.38 1.71
CA ALA A 229 1.01 12.59 1.35
C ALA A 229 1.59 13.29 0.13
N VAL A 230 2.91 13.27 -0.06
CA VAL A 230 3.56 13.82 -1.27
C VAL A 230 3.13 13.01 -2.50
N LEU A 231 3.17 11.69 -2.43
CA LEU A 231 2.79 10.79 -3.53
C LEU A 231 1.30 10.91 -3.87
N PHE A 232 0.44 10.95 -2.86
CA PHE A 232 -1.00 11.21 -3.04
C PHE A 232 -1.26 12.59 -3.68
N SER A 233 -0.47 13.61 -3.35
CA SER A 233 -0.58 14.93 -3.97
C SER A 233 -0.24 14.90 -5.45
N PHE A 234 0.76 14.13 -5.86
CA PHE A 234 1.10 13.93 -7.27
C PHE A 234 0.02 13.12 -8.00
N GLU A 235 -0.53 12.10 -7.38
CA GLU A 235 -1.67 11.34 -7.94
C GLU A 235 -2.89 12.26 -8.16
N GLN A 236 -3.22 13.12 -7.19
CA GLN A 236 -4.29 14.13 -7.31
C GLN A 236 -3.98 15.20 -8.37
N LEU A 237 -2.70 15.58 -8.54
CA LEU A 237 -2.29 16.53 -9.59
C LEU A 237 -2.53 15.95 -10.99
N GLY A 238 -2.34 14.66 -11.15
CA GLY A 238 -2.58 13.96 -12.42
C GLY A 238 -4.05 13.88 -12.78
N GLY A 239 -4.92 13.60 -11.80
CA GLY A 239 -6.38 13.45 -11.97
C GLY A 239 -7.08 14.78 -12.11
#